data_1d108594c8c88c4f2fad2a1435e39571
#
_entry.id   1d108594c8c88c4f2fad2a1435e39571
#
_cell.length_a   1.000
_cell.length_b   1.000
_cell.length_c   1.000
_cell.angle_alpha   90.00
_cell.angle_beta   90.00
_cell.angle_gamma   90.00
#
_symmetry.space_group_name_H-M   'P 1'
#
loop_
_entity.id
_entity.type
_entity.pdbx_description
1 polymer ?
#
loop_
_entity_poly.entity_id
_entity_poly.type
_entity_poly.pdbx_seq_one_letter_code
_entity_poly.pdbx_strand_id
1 'polypeptide(L)'
;ASDGRYAEETWTSPVELPGKSGVVSASFITGLTFTDELKDLYATLMANGIDVYIVSASPIDTVLAANKAMGYGVPEDQVFAMRNKLDANGRYINEYNYDWGGEGKYAQTQGEGKSTIITNFIAPKYNGSGPLIVFGDSAGDWNMMTDWMDEGDTVLGVIFNRYRKPSSDPIWEGSNEAAKTIGDPDARFVLQGRDENTGELRPSEKSIMLGTTEEVLVRPA
;
A
#
# COMPACT_ATOMS: atom_id res chain seq x y z
N ALA A 1 18.75 -18.58 -1.92
CA ALA A 1 19.65 -17.48 -2.30
C ALA A 1 18.83 -16.52 -3.15
N SER A 2 18.72 -15.26 -2.73
CA SER A 2 18.12 -14.25 -3.58
C SER A 2 18.89 -14.22 -4.91
N ASP A 3 18.20 -14.10 -6.01
CA ASP A 3 18.78 -13.99 -7.34
C ASP A 3 19.50 -12.65 -7.59
N GLY A 4 19.91 -11.96 -6.53
CA GLY A 4 20.55 -10.65 -6.57
C GLY A 4 19.59 -9.46 -6.71
N ARG A 5 18.28 -9.67 -6.69
CA ARG A 5 17.28 -8.58 -6.78
C ARG A 5 17.26 -7.70 -5.53
N TYR A 6 17.57 -8.27 -4.37
CA TYR A 6 17.57 -7.57 -3.10
C TYR A 6 19.02 -7.32 -2.67
N ALA A 7 19.49 -6.11 -2.90
CA ALA A 7 20.79 -5.64 -2.42
C ALA A 7 20.60 -4.37 -1.60
N GLU A 8 21.38 -4.19 -0.56
CA GLU A 8 21.50 -2.90 0.11
C GLU A 8 22.45 -2.02 -0.70
N GLU A 9 21.95 -0.88 -1.13
CA GLU A 9 22.72 0.14 -1.83
C GLU A 9 22.74 1.42 -1.02
N THR A 10 23.78 2.23 -1.21
CA THR A 10 23.90 3.53 -0.57
C THR A 10 23.90 4.63 -1.63
N TRP A 11 22.95 5.53 -1.51
CA TRP A 11 22.97 6.79 -2.24
C TRP A 11 23.62 7.88 -1.41
N THR A 12 24.44 8.70 -2.05
CA THR A 12 25.06 9.87 -1.43
C THR A 12 24.70 11.11 -2.25
N SER A 13 24.29 12.18 -1.54
CA SER A 13 23.92 13.43 -2.20
C SER A 13 25.13 14.03 -2.95
N PRO A 14 24.87 14.62 -4.15
CA PRO A 14 25.92 15.36 -4.86
C PRO A 14 26.51 16.50 -4.00
N VAL A 15 27.80 16.73 -4.15
CA VAL A 15 28.52 17.79 -3.41
C VAL A 15 28.01 19.19 -3.80
N GLU A 16 27.52 19.33 -5.04
CA GLU A 16 26.96 20.57 -5.60
C GLU A 16 25.60 20.96 -5.02
N LEU A 17 24.91 20.00 -4.39
CA LEU A 17 23.59 20.19 -3.81
C LEU A 17 23.58 19.96 -2.28
N PRO A 18 24.52 20.56 -1.51
CA PRO A 18 24.54 20.36 -0.08
C PRO A 18 23.39 21.14 0.56
N GLY A 19 22.55 20.42 1.32
CA GLY A 19 21.63 21.06 2.25
C GLY A 19 22.36 21.62 3.48
N LYS A 20 21.62 22.08 4.50
CA LYS A 20 22.19 22.54 5.78
C LYS A 20 23.05 21.47 6.47
N SER A 21 22.76 20.20 6.23
CA SER A 21 23.49 19.05 6.78
C SER A 21 24.75 18.69 5.98
N GLY A 22 25.07 19.41 4.90
CA GLY A 22 26.14 19.04 3.99
C GLY A 22 25.78 17.83 3.11
N VAL A 23 26.80 17.06 2.71
CA VAL A 23 26.61 15.81 1.98
C VAL A 23 26.04 14.76 2.93
N VAL A 24 24.94 14.13 2.53
CA VAL A 24 24.25 13.08 3.28
C VAL A 24 24.21 11.78 2.49
N SER A 25 24.18 10.67 3.18
CA SER A 25 24.00 9.34 2.58
C SER A 25 22.79 8.63 3.19
N ALA A 26 22.13 7.84 2.39
CA ALA A 26 21.03 6.98 2.82
C ALA A 26 21.18 5.60 2.17
N SER A 27 21.07 4.55 2.98
CA SER A 27 21.00 3.18 2.47
C SER A 27 19.56 2.81 2.18
N PHE A 28 19.36 2.03 1.14
CA PHE A 28 18.06 1.51 0.72
C PHE A 28 18.21 0.10 0.14
N ILE A 29 17.12 -0.64 0.14
CA ILE A 29 17.08 -1.98 -0.44
C ILE A 29 16.54 -1.86 -1.87
N THR A 30 17.28 -2.40 -2.82
CA THR A 30 16.87 -2.52 -4.23
C THR A 30 15.97 -3.73 -4.44
N GLY A 31 15.47 -3.91 -5.65
CA GLY A 31 14.69 -5.09 -6.03
C GLY A 31 13.19 -4.95 -5.74
N LEU A 32 12.69 -3.70 -5.66
CA LEU A 32 11.24 -3.48 -5.61
C LEU A 32 10.59 -4.10 -6.84
N THR A 33 9.71 -5.07 -6.60
CA THR A 33 8.99 -5.80 -7.64
C THR A 33 7.49 -5.56 -7.48
N PHE A 34 6.81 -5.39 -8.60
CA PHE A 34 5.36 -5.26 -8.65
C PHE A 34 4.78 -6.45 -9.39
N THR A 35 3.55 -6.83 -9.04
CA THR A 35 2.88 -7.98 -9.63
C THR A 35 2.22 -7.60 -10.95
N ASP A 36 2.47 -8.34 -12.00
CA ASP A 36 1.83 -8.15 -13.30
C ASP A 36 0.32 -8.39 -13.22
N GLU A 37 -0.11 -9.32 -12.37
CA GLU A 37 -1.53 -9.61 -12.15
C GLU A 37 -2.29 -8.39 -11.60
N LEU A 38 -1.69 -7.62 -10.70
CA LEU A 38 -2.33 -6.39 -10.21
C LEU A 38 -2.39 -5.30 -11.28
N LYS A 39 -1.37 -5.22 -12.12
CA LYS A 39 -1.36 -4.30 -13.24
C LYS A 39 -2.50 -4.62 -14.22
N ASP A 40 -2.67 -5.88 -14.57
CA ASP A 40 -3.74 -6.34 -15.45
C ASP A 40 -5.12 -6.14 -14.81
N LEU A 41 -5.24 -6.39 -13.50
CA LEU A 41 -6.47 -6.13 -12.75
C LEU A 41 -6.83 -4.64 -12.79
N TYR A 42 -5.89 -3.74 -12.49
CA TYR A 42 -6.13 -2.30 -12.50
C TYR A 42 -6.53 -1.81 -13.89
N ALA A 43 -5.83 -2.26 -14.92
CA ALA A 43 -6.16 -1.93 -16.30
C ALA A 43 -7.58 -2.41 -16.68
N THR A 44 -7.94 -3.62 -16.25
CA THR A 44 -9.28 -4.19 -16.50
C THR A 44 -10.37 -3.43 -15.76
N LEU A 45 -10.17 -3.09 -14.49
CA LEU A 45 -11.13 -2.31 -13.70
C LEU A 45 -11.36 -0.93 -14.33
N MET A 46 -10.29 -0.20 -14.62
CA MET A 46 -10.38 1.13 -15.23
C MET A 46 -11.02 1.09 -16.63
N ALA A 47 -10.73 0.08 -17.45
CA ALA A 47 -11.34 -0.10 -18.76
C ALA A 47 -12.87 -0.37 -18.68
N ASN A 48 -13.35 -0.87 -17.53
CA ASN A 48 -14.77 -1.10 -17.26
C ASN A 48 -15.42 0.02 -16.43
N GLY A 49 -14.77 1.18 -16.30
CA GLY A 49 -15.33 2.34 -15.63
C GLY A 49 -15.31 2.26 -14.10
N ILE A 50 -14.47 1.41 -13.54
CA ILE A 50 -14.24 1.30 -12.09
C ILE A 50 -12.99 2.08 -11.75
N ASP A 51 -13.12 3.08 -10.90
CA ASP A 51 -11.98 3.90 -10.46
C ASP A 51 -11.08 3.12 -9.51
N VAL A 52 -9.77 3.23 -9.74
CA VAL A 52 -8.74 2.61 -8.91
C VAL A 52 -7.96 3.71 -8.18
N TYR A 53 -7.85 3.59 -6.88
CA TYR A 53 -7.13 4.52 -6.01
C TYR A 53 -5.94 3.86 -5.34
N ILE A 54 -4.85 4.60 -5.20
CA ILE A 54 -3.69 4.20 -4.40
C ILE A 54 -3.64 5.08 -3.15
N VAL A 55 -3.64 4.47 -1.96
CA VAL A 55 -3.48 5.16 -0.67
C VAL A 55 -2.27 4.55 0.05
N SER A 56 -1.12 5.22 -0.03
CA SER A 56 0.18 4.67 0.40
C SER A 56 0.82 5.47 1.53
N ALA A 57 1.48 4.78 2.45
CA ALA A 57 2.31 5.39 3.50
C ALA A 57 3.73 5.79 3.01
N SER A 58 4.04 5.59 1.74
CA SER A 58 5.29 6.06 1.13
C SER A 58 5.20 7.53 0.70
N PRO A 59 6.33 8.24 0.49
CA PRO A 59 6.30 9.59 -0.06
C PRO A 59 5.61 9.66 -1.41
N ILE A 60 4.85 10.73 -1.65
CA ILE A 60 4.02 10.87 -2.86
C ILE A 60 4.82 10.74 -4.17
N ASP A 61 6.00 11.35 -4.24
CA ASP A 61 6.82 11.28 -5.45
C ASP A 61 7.32 9.86 -5.73
N THR A 62 7.62 9.11 -4.68
CA THR A 62 8.02 7.70 -4.81
C THR A 62 6.88 6.87 -5.37
N VAL A 63 5.65 7.08 -4.87
CA VAL A 63 4.47 6.34 -5.34
C VAL A 63 4.13 6.71 -6.78
N LEU A 64 4.16 7.99 -7.13
CA LEU A 64 3.91 8.44 -8.50
C LEU A 64 4.98 7.92 -9.47
N ALA A 65 6.26 7.96 -9.08
CA ALA A 65 7.34 7.41 -9.88
C ALA A 65 7.19 5.90 -10.10
N ALA A 66 6.82 5.15 -9.04
CA ALA A 66 6.57 3.72 -9.12
C ALA A 66 5.35 3.40 -10.00
N ASN A 67 4.22 4.08 -9.82
CA ASN A 67 3.02 3.93 -10.64
C ASN A 67 3.35 4.10 -12.14
N LYS A 68 4.12 5.14 -12.48
CA LYS A 68 4.55 5.42 -13.84
C LYS A 68 5.55 4.39 -14.37
N ALA A 69 6.60 4.10 -13.62
CA ALA A 69 7.68 3.21 -14.05
C ALA A 69 7.21 1.78 -14.25
N MET A 70 6.28 1.30 -13.40
CA MET A 70 5.73 -0.05 -13.47
C MET A 70 4.50 -0.17 -14.38
N GLY A 71 3.98 0.95 -14.89
CA GLY A 71 2.90 0.96 -15.86
C GLY A 71 1.53 0.58 -15.27
N TYR A 72 1.28 0.87 -14.00
CA TYR A 72 -0.03 0.64 -13.37
C TYR A 72 -1.13 1.54 -13.93
N GLY A 73 -0.76 2.73 -14.42
CA GLY A 73 -1.67 3.62 -15.13
C GLY A 73 -2.75 4.28 -14.27
N VAL A 74 -2.64 4.21 -12.95
CA VAL A 74 -3.58 4.90 -12.05
C VAL A 74 -3.41 6.42 -12.23
N PRO A 75 -4.47 7.20 -12.49
CA PRO A 75 -4.39 8.65 -12.64
C PRO A 75 -3.75 9.32 -11.42
N GLU A 76 -2.95 10.36 -11.64
CA GLU A 76 -2.20 11.02 -10.56
C GLU A 76 -3.12 11.63 -9.49
N ASP A 77 -4.32 12.08 -9.87
CA ASP A 77 -5.33 12.61 -8.96
C ASP A 77 -6.08 11.53 -8.16
N GLN A 78 -5.82 10.26 -8.47
CA GLN A 78 -6.28 9.08 -7.74
C GLN A 78 -5.18 8.46 -6.87
N VAL A 79 -4.00 9.10 -6.79
CA VAL A 79 -2.89 8.67 -5.95
C VAL A 79 -2.75 9.57 -4.72
N PHE A 80 -2.96 8.99 -3.55
CA PHE A 80 -2.79 9.63 -2.25
C PHE A 80 -1.64 8.95 -1.49
N ALA A 81 -0.69 9.76 -1.03
CA ALA A 81 0.49 9.25 -0.33
C ALA A 81 1.05 10.33 0.59
N MET A 82 2.06 10.01 1.40
CA MET A 82 2.63 10.94 2.35
C MET A 82 3.13 12.20 1.66
N ARG A 83 2.68 13.36 2.15
CA ARG A 83 3.04 14.66 1.59
C ARG A 83 3.77 15.50 2.65
N ASN A 84 4.95 15.97 2.30
CA ASN A 84 5.66 16.96 3.09
C ASN A 84 5.38 18.37 2.55
N LYS A 85 5.51 19.38 3.42
CA LYS A 85 5.50 20.78 3.01
C LYS A 85 6.75 21.11 2.21
N LEU A 86 6.65 22.15 1.40
CA LEU A 86 7.75 22.72 0.65
C LEU A 86 8.13 24.08 1.23
N ASP A 87 9.41 24.43 1.19
CA ASP A 87 9.87 25.80 1.46
C ASP A 87 9.59 26.73 0.27
N ALA A 88 9.97 28.01 0.41
CA ALA A 88 9.76 29.01 -0.63
C ALA A 88 10.53 28.71 -1.94
N ASN A 89 11.50 27.80 -1.91
CA ASN A 89 12.29 27.38 -3.07
C ASN A 89 11.79 26.04 -3.66
N GLY A 90 10.66 25.51 -3.17
CA GLY A 90 10.10 24.25 -3.62
C GLY A 90 10.83 23.02 -3.09
N ARG A 91 11.60 23.14 -1.99
CA ARG A 91 12.33 22.02 -1.37
C ARG A 91 11.53 21.45 -0.21
N TYR A 92 11.57 20.15 -0.05
CA TYR A 92 10.93 19.50 1.09
C TYR A 92 11.52 19.96 2.42
N ILE A 93 10.62 20.21 3.37
CA ILE A 93 10.94 20.40 4.78
C ILE A 93 10.42 19.21 5.59
N ASN A 94 10.95 19.01 6.79
CA ASN A 94 10.55 17.90 7.66
C ASN A 94 9.25 18.19 8.42
N GLU A 95 8.21 18.54 7.64
CA GLU A 95 6.84 18.77 8.13
C GLU A 95 5.85 18.15 7.17
N TYR A 96 4.85 17.44 7.69
CA TYR A 96 3.75 16.92 6.87
C TYR A 96 2.82 18.04 6.41
N ASN A 97 2.33 17.92 5.19
CA ASN A 97 1.38 18.87 4.61
C ASN A 97 -0.06 18.42 4.88
N TYR A 98 -0.56 18.68 6.07
CA TYR A 98 -1.94 18.38 6.45
C TYR A 98 -2.97 19.30 5.76
N ASP A 99 -2.53 20.38 5.15
CA ASP A 99 -3.38 21.37 4.51
C ASP A 99 -3.51 21.18 3.00
N TRP A 100 -2.91 20.12 2.46
CA TRP A 100 -3.07 19.81 1.04
C TRP A 100 -4.55 19.52 0.72
N GLY A 101 -5.11 20.21 -0.27
CA GLY A 101 -6.52 20.10 -0.63
C GLY A 101 -7.49 20.83 0.30
N GLY A 102 -6.99 21.57 1.30
CA GLY A 102 -7.75 22.38 2.26
C GLY A 102 -7.22 22.24 3.68
N GLU A 103 -7.45 23.25 4.50
CA GLU A 103 -6.96 23.32 5.88
C GLU A 103 -7.33 22.07 6.68
N GLY A 104 -6.33 21.37 7.19
CA GLY A 104 -6.48 20.17 8.01
C GLY A 104 -7.10 18.93 7.32
N LYS A 105 -7.32 18.97 6.01
CA LYS A 105 -8.02 17.87 5.30
C LYS A 105 -7.15 16.65 5.00
N TYR A 106 -5.85 16.86 4.84
CA TYR A 106 -4.96 15.75 4.50
C TYR A 106 -4.46 15.05 5.77
N ALA A 107 -4.45 13.74 5.76
CA ALA A 107 -3.90 12.95 6.84
C ALA A 107 -2.59 12.27 6.44
N GLN A 108 -1.81 11.86 7.42
CA GLN A 108 -0.77 10.86 7.22
C GLN A 108 -1.42 9.57 6.69
N THR A 109 -1.02 9.10 5.52
CA THR A 109 -1.66 7.99 4.80
C THR A 109 -1.26 6.62 5.37
N GLN A 110 -1.48 6.46 6.69
CA GLN A 110 -1.20 5.24 7.45
C GLN A 110 -2.29 5.05 8.52
N GLY A 111 -2.75 3.81 8.74
CA GLY A 111 -3.78 3.50 9.71
C GLY A 111 -5.06 4.32 9.47
N GLU A 112 -5.59 4.95 10.50
CA GLU A 112 -6.78 5.81 10.42
C GLU A 112 -6.64 6.94 9.38
N GLY A 113 -5.41 7.38 9.10
CA GLY A 113 -5.16 8.41 8.09
C GLY A 113 -5.54 7.95 6.68
N LYS A 114 -5.48 6.67 6.36
CA LYS A 114 -5.97 6.14 5.08
C LYS A 114 -7.49 6.26 4.97
N SER A 115 -8.22 5.94 6.03
CA SER A 115 -9.67 6.15 6.09
C SER A 115 -10.04 7.63 6.01
N THR A 116 -9.26 8.49 6.66
CA THR A 116 -9.45 9.96 6.54
C THR A 116 -9.28 10.45 5.10
N ILE A 117 -8.33 9.92 4.35
CA ILE A 117 -8.20 10.23 2.91
C ILE A 117 -9.42 9.78 2.13
N ILE A 118 -9.91 8.57 2.40
CA ILE A 118 -11.13 8.07 1.74
C ILE A 118 -12.30 9.01 2.04
N THR A 119 -12.52 9.35 3.31
CA THR A 119 -13.61 10.24 3.75
C THR A 119 -13.53 11.63 3.12
N ASN A 120 -12.34 12.21 3.07
CA ASN A 120 -12.21 13.63 2.69
C ASN A 120 -12.04 13.85 1.18
N PHE A 121 -11.50 12.86 0.44
CA PHE A 121 -11.11 13.05 -0.96
C PHE A 121 -11.74 12.05 -1.93
N ILE A 122 -12.07 10.84 -1.49
CA ILE A 122 -12.59 9.79 -2.37
C ILE A 122 -14.10 9.69 -2.26
N ALA A 123 -14.63 9.37 -1.09
CA ALA A 123 -16.07 9.19 -0.87
C ALA A 123 -16.95 10.36 -1.35
N PRO A 124 -16.52 11.63 -1.24
CA PRO A 124 -17.32 12.75 -1.77
C PRO A 124 -17.56 12.70 -3.29
N LYS A 125 -16.68 12.02 -4.05
CA LYS A 125 -16.88 11.81 -5.49
C LYS A 125 -17.97 10.77 -5.80
N TYR A 126 -18.36 9.96 -4.82
CA TYR A 126 -19.30 8.84 -4.90
C TYR A 126 -20.49 8.99 -3.95
N ASN A 127 -20.95 10.24 -3.73
CA ASN A 127 -22.07 10.55 -2.85
C ASN A 127 -21.89 10.11 -1.40
N GLY A 128 -20.65 10.02 -0.94
CA GLY A 128 -20.31 9.61 0.42
C GLY A 128 -20.01 8.11 0.59
N SER A 129 -20.17 7.30 -0.47
CA SER A 129 -19.90 5.87 -0.40
C SER A 129 -18.41 5.56 -0.30
N GLY A 130 -18.08 4.53 0.46
CA GLY A 130 -16.75 3.99 0.61
C GLY A 130 -16.32 3.08 -0.55
N PRO A 131 -15.13 2.48 -0.47
CA PRO A 131 -14.60 1.61 -1.51
C PRO A 131 -15.32 0.27 -1.55
N LEU A 132 -15.56 -0.28 -2.73
CA LEU A 132 -16.15 -1.62 -2.91
C LEU A 132 -15.18 -2.73 -2.51
N ILE A 133 -13.93 -2.61 -2.95
CA ILE A 133 -12.87 -3.61 -2.68
C ILE A 133 -11.65 -2.87 -2.16
N VAL A 134 -11.04 -3.40 -1.12
CA VAL A 134 -9.81 -2.84 -0.53
C VAL A 134 -8.74 -3.89 -0.44
N PHE A 135 -7.53 -3.51 -0.84
CA PHE A 135 -6.34 -4.36 -0.79
C PHE A 135 -5.36 -3.82 0.26
N GLY A 136 -4.76 -4.71 1.04
CA GLY A 136 -3.75 -4.34 2.03
C GLY A 136 -2.88 -5.51 2.47
N ASP A 137 -1.79 -5.21 3.19
CA ASP A 137 -0.86 -6.24 3.66
C ASP A 137 -0.30 -5.99 5.07
N SER A 138 -0.70 -4.90 5.72
CA SER A 138 -0.11 -4.47 6.99
C SER A 138 -1.12 -3.76 7.91
N ALA A 139 -0.73 -3.55 9.17
CA ALA A 139 -1.50 -2.77 10.14
C ALA A 139 -1.89 -1.39 9.62
N GLY A 140 -1.03 -0.79 8.80
CA GLY A 140 -1.30 0.51 8.20
C GLY A 140 -2.47 0.53 7.22
N ASP A 141 -2.99 -0.64 6.81
CA ASP A 141 -4.10 -0.79 5.88
C ASP A 141 -5.42 -1.14 6.57
N TRP A 142 -5.34 -1.60 7.83
CA TRP A 142 -6.47 -2.22 8.50
C TRP A 142 -7.70 -1.33 8.57
N ASN A 143 -7.54 -0.07 8.96
CA ASN A 143 -8.66 0.86 9.04
C ASN A 143 -9.37 1.02 7.70
N MET A 144 -8.65 1.31 6.61
CA MET A 144 -9.30 1.47 5.30
C MET A 144 -9.97 0.18 4.80
N MET A 145 -9.54 -0.99 5.31
CA MET A 145 -10.15 -2.29 4.97
C MET A 145 -11.43 -2.59 5.76
N THR A 146 -11.59 -2.01 6.94
CA THR A 146 -12.67 -2.37 7.87
C THR A 146 -13.70 -1.26 8.09
N ASP A 147 -13.29 0.00 8.09
CA ASP A 147 -14.15 1.12 8.50
C ASP A 147 -15.44 1.27 7.64
N TRP A 148 -15.41 0.76 6.41
CA TRP A 148 -16.53 0.83 5.47
C TRP A 148 -17.32 -0.48 5.30
N MET A 149 -16.83 -1.58 5.91
CA MET A 149 -17.48 -2.89 5.81
C MET A 149 -18.79 -2.95 6.58
N ASP A 150 -18.81 -2.36 7.76
CA ASP A 150 -19.99 -2.39 8.63
C ASP A 150 -21.10 -1.45 8.13
N GLU A 151 -20.73 -0.44 7.35
CA GLU A 151 -21.65 0.44 6.63
C GLU A 151 -22.21 -0.22 5.36
N GLY A 152 -21.65 -1.35 4.93
CA GLY A 152 -22.09 -2.11 3.77
C GLY A 152 -21.50 -1.64 2.44
N ASP A 153 -20.60 -0.65 2.45
CA ASP A 153 -19.96 -0.16 1.24
C ASP A 153 -18.85 -1.10 0.76
N THR A 154 -17.97 -1.54 1.67
CA THR A 154 -16.91 -2.48 1.32
C THR A 154 -17.42 -3.91 1.37
N VAL A 155 -17.44 -4.57 0.23
CA VAL A 155 -17.91 -5.95 0.10
C VAL A 155 -16.78 -6.98 0.21
N LEU A 156 -15.52 -6.56 -0.06
CA LEU A 156 -14.38 -7.47 -0.04
C LEU A 156 -13.10 -6.77 0.39
N GLY A 157 -12.44 -7.33 1.40
CA GLY A 157 -11.07 -7.03 1.77
C GLY A 157 -10.12 -8.11 1.23
N VAL A 158 -9.12 -7.73 0.45
CA VAL A 158 -8.09 -8.64 -0.05
C VAL A 158 -6.81 -8.42 0.77
N ILE A 159 -6.43 -9.41 1.54
CA ILE A 159 -5.23 -9.38 2.36
C ILE A 159 -4.11 -10.12 1.63
N PHE A 160 -3.05 -9.40 1.24
CA PHE A 160 -1.83 -10.05 0.78
C PHE A 160 -1.15 -10.72 1.96
N ASN A 161 -1.13 -12.04 1.95
CA ASN A 161 -0.68 -12.81 3.09
C ASN A 161 0.81 -12.58 3.34
N ARG A 162 1.11 -11.97 4.49
CA ARG A 162 2.47 -11.76 5.01
C ARG A 162 2.57 -12.44 6.35
N TYR A 163 3.71 -13.10 6.59
CA TYR A 163 4.00 -13.59 7.92
C TYR A 163 4.32 -12.42 8.85
N ARG A 164 3.40 -12.10 9.75
CA ARG A 164 3.57 -11.09 10.79
C ARG A 164 3.51 -11.75 12.16
N LYS A 165 4.29 -11.25 13.11
CA LYS A 165 4.22 -11.74 14.48
C LYS A 165 2.95 -11.23 15.16
N PRO A 166 2.26 -12.07 15.95
CA PRO A 166 0.93 -11.78 16.51
C PRO A 166 0.85 -10.52 17.40
N SER A 167 1.96 -10.11 17.98
CA SER A 167 1.96 -9.24 19.16
C SER A 167 1.65 -7.76 18.90
N SER A 168 1.44 -7.31 17.64
CA SER A 168 1.30 -5.87 17.39
C SER A 168 0.66 -5.48 16.06
N ASP A 169 0.13 -6.42 15.27
CA ASP A 169 -0.36 -6.10 13.92
C ASP A 169 -1.81 -6.57 13.75
N PRO A 170 -2.81 -5.65 13.68
CA PRO A 170 -4.22 -6.02 13.49
C PRO A 170 -4.48 -6.80 12.20
N ILE A 171 -3.62 -6.68 11.18
CA ILE A 171 -3.73 -7.49 9.96
C ILE A 171 -3.48 -8.98 10.25
N TRP A 172 -2.75 -9.30 11.32
CA TRP A 172 -2.59 -10.68 11.77
C TRP A 172 -3.93 -11.32 12.15
N GLU A 173 -4.73 -10.62 12.95
CA GLU A 173 -6.08 -11.09 13.34
C GLU A 173 -6.97 -11.20 12.10
N GLY A 174 -6.97 -10.20 11.24
CA GLY A 174 -7.71 -10.24 9.97
C GLY A 174 -7.28 -11.40 9.07
N SER A 175 -5.99 -11.68 8.97
CA SER A 175 -5.48 -12.83 8.21
C SER A 175 -5.92 -14.15 8.80
N ASN A 176 -5.96 -14.25 10.13
CA ASN A 176 -6.43 -15.46 10.82
C ASN A 176 -7.95 -15.67 10.63
N GLU A 177 -8.74 -14.62 10.70
CA GLU A 177 -10.18 -14.71 10.42
C GLU A 177 -10.43 -15.09 8.95
N ALA A 178 -9.73 -14.45 8.02
CA ALA A 178 -9.79 -14.81 6.61
C ALA A 178 -9.39 -16.27 6.35
N ALA A 179 -8.38 -16.78 7.06
CA ALA A 179 -7.94 -18.18 6.93
C ALA A 179 -9.01 -19.19 7.38
N LYS A 180 -9.91 -18.81 8.33
CA LYS A 180 -11.01 -19.67 8.79
C LYS A 180 -12.13 -19.76 7.77
N THR A 181 -12.26 -18.77 6.89
CA THR A 181 -13.33 -18.65 5.90
C THR A 181 -12.88 -18.99 4.47
N ILE A 182 -11.72 -19.62 4.32
CA ILE A 182 -11.23 -20.08 3.01
C ILE A 182 -12.23 -21.05 2.39
N GLY A 183 -12.70 -20.71 1.19
CA GLY A 183 -13.71 -21.48 0.47
C GLY A 183 -15.16 -21.12 0.81
N ASP A 184 -15.40 -20.21 1.73
CA ASP A 184 -16.72 -19.65 2.00
C ASP A 184 -17.04 -18.56 0.95
N PRO A 185 -18.12 -18.71 0.15
CA PRO A 185 -18.51 -17.71 -0.84
C PRO A 185 -18.95 -16.37 -0.22
N ASP A 186 -19.34 -16.37 1.05
CA ASP A 186 -19.79 -15.19 1.79
C ASP A 186 -18.66 -14.54 2.61
N ALA A 187 -17.41 -15.00 2.45
CA ALA A 187 -16.27 -14.44 3.16
C ALA A 187 -16.07 -12.95 2.81
N ARG A 188 -15.98 -12.12 3.84
CA ARG A 188 -15.69 -10.67 3.71
C ARG A 188 -14.21 -10.37 3.42
N PHE A 189 -13.33 -11.30 3.80
CA PHE A 189 -11.89 -11.22 3.55
C PHE A 189 -11.42 -12.45 2.80
N VAL A 190 -10.50 -12.23 1.89
CA VAL A 190 -9.76 -13.30 1.24
C VAL A 190 -8.26 -13.09 1.43
N LEU A 191 -7.52 -14.19 1.53
CA LEU A 191 -6.08 -14.18 1.55
C LEU A 191 -5.55 -14.41 0.15
N GLN A 192 -4.60 -13.57 -0.27
CA GLN A 192 -3.82 -13.74 -1.47
C GLN A 192 -2.38 -14.04 -1.08
N GLY A 193 -1.90 -15.22 -1.39
CA GLY A 193 -0.51 -15.57 -1.21
C GLY A 193 0.40 -14.91 -2.26
N ARG A 194 1.66 -14.74 -1.89
CA ARG A 194 2.69 -14.19 -2.78
C ARG A 194 4.04 -14.84 -2.53
N ASP A 195 4.90 -14.76 -3.50
CA ASP A 195 6.32 -15.05 -3.34
C ASP A 195 7.07 -13.74 -3.06
N GLU A 196 7.55 -13.55 -1.83
CA GLU A 196 8.29 -12.33 -1.46
C GLU A 196 9.67 -12.25 -2.12
N ASN A 197 10.17 -13.33 -2.71
CA ASN A 197 11.44 -13.31 -3.44
C ASN A 197 11.29 -12.78 -4.87
N THR A 198 10.13 -13.01 -5.50
CA THR A 198 9.88 -12.65 -6.90
C THR A 198 8.84 -11.55 -7.06
N GLY A 199 7.96 -11.35 -6.07
CA GLY A 199 6.81 -10.47 -6.12
C GLY A 199 5.61 -11.06 -6.86
N GLU A 200 5.69 -12.31 -7.34
CA GLU A 200 4.59 -12.99 -8.03
C GLU A 200 3.49 -13.38 -7.06
N LEU A 201 2.23 -13.29 -7.50
CA LEU A 201 1.11 -13.82 -6.74
C LEU A 201 1.10 -15.34 -6.79
N ARG A 202 0.71 -15.94 -5.67
CA ARG A 202 0.56 -17.39 -5.59
C ARG A 202 -0.90 -17.77 -5.91
N PRO A 203 -1.13 -18.90 -6.57
CA PRO A 203 -2.49 -19.40 -6.83
C PRO A 203 -3.12 -20.00 -5.55
N SER A 204 -2.75 -19.53 -4.39
CA SER A 204 -3.23 -19.98 -3.09
C SER A 204 -3.10 -18.87 -2.05
N GLU A 205 -3.62 -19.12 -0.85
CA GLU A 205 -3.50 -18.26 0.31
C GLU A 205 -2.11 -18.30 0.98
N LYS A 206 -1.24 -19.21 0.55
CA LYS A 206 0.10 -19.41 1.14
C LYS A 206 1.14 -18.54 0.46
N SER A 207 2.01 -17.93 1.26
CA SER A 207 3.13 -17.13 0.78
C SER A 207 4.46 -17.85 0.95
N ILE A 208 5.42 -17.52 0.09
CA ILE A 208 6.83 -17.86 0.27
C ILE A 208 7.50 -16.62 0.85
N MET A 209 8.08 -16.75 2.04
CA MET A 209 8.73 -15.64 2.73
C MET A 209 10.07 -15.29 2.09
N LEU A 210 10.47 -14.04 2.19
CA LEU A 210 11.77 -13.58 1.69
C LEU A 210 12.91 -14.44 2.23
N GLY A 211 13.74 -14.96 1.32
CA GLY A 211 14.89 -15.82 1.63
C GLY A 211 14.55 -17.26 1.96
N THR A 212 13.28 -17.69 1.79
CA THR A 212 12.85 -19.08 1.96
C THR A 212 12.28 -19.66 0.67
N THR A 213 12.03 -20.97 0.68
CA THR A 213 11.40 -21.69 -0.45
C THR A 213 10.12 -22.42 -0.03
N GLU A 214 9.78 -22.42 1.25
CA GLU A 214 8.62 -23.11 1.78
C GLU A 214 7.39 -22.19 1.79
N GLU A 215 6.25 -22.74 1.40
CA GLU A 215 4.97 -22.06 1.48
C GLU A 215 4.44 -22.07 2.92
N VAL A 216 4.07 -20.90 3.41
CA VAL A 216 3.53 -20.70 4.75
C VAL A 216 2.16 -20.05 4.67
N LEU A 217 1.17 -20.67 5.29
CA LEU A 217 -0.11 -20.02 5.60
C LEU A 217 -0.03 -19.40 7.00
N VAL A 218 -0.30 -18.10 7.08
CA VAL A 218 -0.49 -17.45 8.37
C VAL A 218 -1.71 -18.06 9.05
N ARG A 219 -1.51 -18.67 10.20
CA ARG A 219 -2.58 -19.24 11.03
C ARG A 219 -2.42 -18.80 12.47
N PRO A 220 -3.52 -18.75 13.22
CA PRO A 220 -3.45 -18.65 14.68
C PRO A 220 -2.61 -19.82 15.21
N ALA A 221 -1.79 -19.55 16.20
CA ALA A 221 -1.07 -20.56 16.96
C ALA A 221 -2.05 -21.41 17.78
#